data_e09ccaf21ff517c3d5d0adaa4f776eb2
#
_entry.id   e09ccaf21ff517c3d5d0adaa4f776eb2
#
_cell.length_a   1.000
_cell.length_b   1.000
_cell.length_c   1.000
_cell.angle_alpha   90.00
_cell.angle_beta   90.00
_cell.angle_gamma   90.00
#
_symmetry.space_group_name_H-M   'P 1'
#
loop_
_entity.id
_entity.type
_entity.pdbx_description
1 polymer ?
#
loop_
_entity_poly.entity_id
_entity_poly.type
_entity_poly.pdbx_seq_one_letter_code
_entity_poly.pdbx_strand_id
1 'polypeptide(L)'
;MGLIVQKYGGSSVADAEGMKRVAARIVASKRDGNQVVVVVSAMGDTTDELIDLANQVTPIPNGRELDMLLTAGERISMALLAMAISSLGHEARSFTGSQAGVITDSSHGRARIIDVTPSRIQEALTEGAIAIVAGFQGISQDTKDITTLGRGGSDTTAVALAAALDADVCEIYTDVDGVFSADPRVVPTAQKLKSVTYEEMLELAASGAKVLHLRCVEYARRFDLPIHVRSSFSNNEGTWVVKDHPEGDQMEQAIISGIAHDKSEAKITIVGVPDRTGVAARIFQAIADNDINIDMIVQNVSAAATGLTDISFTLPKSEGINATQILQKLQGEVGFASILYDDQIGKISLVGAGMRSHPGVTATFFAAMAEAGINIEMISTSEIRISIICRETDLQNGVKAAHTAFQLDGDSGEAVVYGGSGR
;
A
#
# COMPACT_ATOMS: atom_id res chain seq x y z
N MET A 1 26.32 -16.83 -0.64
CA MET A 1 26.45 -15.45 -0.11
C MET A 1 25.48 -14.62 -0.92
N GLY A 2 24.34 -14.26 -0.35
CA GLY A 2 23.28 -13.53 -1.02
C GLY A 2 23.28 -12.06 -0.59
N LEU A 3 22.67 -11.19 -1.41
CA LEU A 3 22.39 -9.80 -1.04
C LEU A 3 20.91 -9.70 -0.63
N ILE A 4 20.67 -9.26 0.60
CA ILE A 4 19.33 -9.12 1.17
C ILE A 4 19.08 -7.66 1.51
N VAL A 5 17.96 -7.11 1.05
CA VAL A 5 17.47 -5.81 1.51
C VAL A 5 16.36 -6.03 2.53
N GLN A 6 16.52 -5.48 3.74
CA GLN A 6 15.57 -5.62 4.84
C GLN A 6 14.94 -4.27 5.17
N LYS A 7 13.61 -4.17 5.14
CA LYS A 7 12.91 -2.97 5.56
C LYS A 7 12.24 -3.19 6.92
N TYR A 8 12.41 -2.24 7.83
CA TYR A 8 11.75 -2.24 9.14
C TYR A 8 10.81 -1.03 9.28
N GLY A 9 9.54 -1.30 9.57
CA GLY A 9 8.52 -0.28 9.79
C GLY A 9 8.66 0.43 11.14
N GLY A 10 7.94 1.54 11.34
CA GLY A 10 8.00 2.36 12.55
C GLY A 10 7.72 1.58 13.84
N SER A 11 6.73 0.68 13.83
CA SER A 11 6.41 -0.20 14.96
C SER A 11 7.57 -1.14 15.35
N SER A 12 8.39 -1.55 14.40
CA SER A 12 9.55 -2.42 14.62
C SER A 12 10.68 -1.72 15.36
N VAL A 13 10.81 -0.41 15.15
CA VAL A 13 11.88 0.46 15.66
C VAL A 13 11.35 1.56 16.60
N ALA A 14 10.18 1.34 17.21
CA ALA A 14 9.46 2.35 17.98
C ALA A 14 10.22 2.83 19.23
N ASP A 15 11.04 1.98 19.82
CA ASP A 15 11.79 2.25 21.05
C ASP A 15 13.17 1.59 21.05
N ALA A 16 13.93 1.80 22.13
CA ALA A 16 15.28 1.26 22.26
C ALA A 16 15.31 -0.29 22.27
N GLU A 17 14.30 -0.95 22.81
CA GLU A 17 14.23 -2.41 22.83
C GLU A 17 13.89 -2.96 21.43
N GLY A 18 13.00 -2.31 20.70
CA GLY A 18 12.75 -2.58 19.27
C GLY A 18 14.02 -2.45 18.44
N MET A 19 14.78 -1.35 18.63
CA MET A 19 16.06 -1.13 17.93
C MET A 19 17.06 -2.26 18.21
N LYS A 20 17.21 -2.70 19.48
CA LYS A 20 18.10 -3.81 19.83
C LYS A 20 17.66 -5.14 19.22
N ARG A 21 16.36 -5.43 19.24
CA ARG A 21 15.78 -6.65 18.61
C ARG A 21 16.04 -6.67 17.11
N VAL A 22 15.79 -5.55 16.43
CA VAL A 22 16.05 -5.38 14.98
C VAL A 22 17.54 -5.53 14.69
N ALA A 23 18.42 -4.86 15.45
CA ALA A 23 19.87 -4.97 15.30
C ALA A 23 20.35 -6.43 15.43
N ALA A 24 19.85 -7.18 16.41
CA ALA A 24 20.22 -8.59 16.59
C ALA A 24 19.79 -9.44 15.40
N ARG A 25 18.63 -9.21 14.81
CA ARG A 25 18.15 -9.91 13.60
C ARG A 25 19.00 -9.60 12.38
N ILE A 26 19.33 -8.34 12.17
CA ILE A 26 20.23 -7.89 11.07
C ILE A 26 21.60 -8.56 11.18
N VAL A 27 22.16 -8.56 12.38
CA VAL A 27 23.46 -9.20 12.66
C VAL A 27 23.40 -10.72 12.45
N ALA A 28 22.29 -11.38 12.80
CA ALA A 28 22.10 -12.80 12.52
C ALA A 28 22.15 -13.08 11.00
N SER A 29 21.39 -12.30 10.19
CA SER A 29 21.43 -12.40 8.73
C SER A 29 22.83 -12.17 8.15
N LYS A 30 23.60 -11.23 8.70
CA LYS A 30 24.99 -10.98 8.33
C LYS A 30 25.90 -12.16 8.66
N ARG A 31 25.72 -12.76 9.83
CA ARG A 31 26.48 -13.94 10.30
C ARG A 31 26.20 -15.20 9.48
N ASP A 32 25.00 -15.31 8.91
CA ASP A 32 24.63 -16.37 7.97
C ASP A 32 25.32 -16.22 6.59
N GLY A 33 26.19 -15.21 6.45
CA GLY A 33 27.04 -15.01 5.27
C GLY A 33 26.43 -14.07 4.23
N ASN A 34 25.37 -13.37 4.51
CA ASN A 34 24.72 -12.45 3.57
C ASN A 34 25.35 -11.05 3.61
N GLN A 35 25.30 -10.34 2.49
CA GLN A 35 25.38 -8.89 2.46
C GLN A 35 24.01 -8.31 2.82
N VAL A 36 23.99 -7.31 3.70
CA VAL A 36 22.70 -6.78 4.21
C VAL A 36 22.64 -5.28 4.02
N VAL A 37 21.59 -4.84 3.34
CA VAL A 37 21.14 -3.45 3.27
C VAL A 37 19.85 -3.33 4.08
N VAL A 38 19.76 -2.30 4.90
CA VAL A 38 18.60 -2.06 5.76
C VAL A 38 17.95 -0.74 5.40
N VAL A 39 16.62 -0.74 5.26
CA VAL A 39 15.82 0.49 5.11
C VAL A 39 14.94 0.65 6.35
N VAL A 40 15.01 1.81 6.98
CA VAL A 40 14.24 2.09 8.21
C VAL A 40 13.22 3.21 7.98
N SER A 41 12.07 3.07 8.63
CA SER A 41 11.08 4.14 8.81
C SER A 41 11.42 4.97 10.06
N ALA A 42 10.74 6.09 10.24
CA ALA A 42 10.75 6.84 11.50
C ALA A 42 10.27 5.96 12.67
N MET A 43 10.68 6.29 13.90
CA MET A 43 10.31 5.57 15.12
C MET A 43 8.82 5.76 15.45
N GLY A 44 8.07 4.67 15.66
CA GLY A 44 6.68 4.73 16.09
C GLY A 44 5.83 5.70 15.25
N ASP A 45 5.20 6.65 15.91
CA ASP A 45 4.30 7.65 15.32
C ASP A 45 5.01 9.00 15.01
N THR A 46 6.35 9.05 15.02
CA THR A 46 7.12 10.31 14.87
C THR A 46 6.76 11.10 13.60
N THR A 47 6.46 10.43 12.50
CA THR A 47 6.05 11.13 11.27
C THR A 47 4.74 11.88 11.46
N ASP A 48 3.75 11.26 12.09
CA ASP A 48 2.45 11.88 12.37
C ASP A 48 2.59 13.02 13.40
N GLU A 49 3.43 12.86 14.43
CA GLU A 49 3.76 13.90 15.41
C GLU A 49 4.41 15.13 14.74
N LEU A 50 5.31 14.92 13.77
CA LEU A 50 5.93 16.02 13.01
C LEU A 50 4.94 16.73 12.10
N ILE A 51 4.01 15.99 11.48
CA ILE A 51 2.91 16.59 10.69
C ILE A 51 2.00 17.43 11.59
N ASP A 52 1.62 16.90 12.75
CA ASP A 52 0.80 17.61 13.72
C ASP A 52 1.49 18.89 14.22
N LEU A 53 2.79 18.82 14.49
CA LEU A 53 3.59 19.98 14.87
C LEU A 53 3.63 21.04 13.76
N ALA A 54 3.82 20.65 12.52
CA ALA A 54 3.78 21.55 11.37
C ALA A 54 2.42 22.26 11.23
N ASN A 55 1.33 21.51 11.41
CA ASN A 55 -0.03 22.03 11.34
C ASN A 55 -0.36 23.01 12.49
N GLN A 56 0.27 22.85 13.67
CA GLN A 56 0.17 23.81 14.78
C GLN A 56 0.89 25.14 14.47
N VAL A 57 1.95 25.10 13.66
CA VAL A 57 2.71 26.30 13.25
C VAL A 57 1.99 27.04 12.12
N THR A 58 1.44 26.30 11.15
CA THR A 58 0.70 26.87 10.01
C THR A 58 -0.34 25.88 9.49
N PRO A 59 -1.56 26.35 9.17
CA PRO A 59 -2.62 25.47 8.63
C PRO A 59 -2.32 24.93 7.22
N ILE A 60 -1.36 25.55 6.51
CA ILE A 60 -0.93 25.12 5.17
C ILE A 60 0.60 25.13 5.15
N PRO A 61 1.25 24.04 5.62
CA PRO A 61 2.72 23.91 5.56
C PRO A 61 3.22 23.94 4.11
N ASN A 62 4.34 24.66 3.88
CA ASN A 62 5.02 24.61 2.60
C ASN A 62 5.58 23.18 2.36
N GLY A 63 5.27 22.56 1.21
CA GLY A 63 5.63 21.18 0.91
C GLY A 63 7.13 20.90 0.99
N ARG A 64 7.98 21.83 0.50
CA ARG A 64 9.43 21.72 0.59
C ARG A 64 9.95 21.68 2.03
N GLU A 65 9.44 22.58 2.87
CA GLU A 65 9.87 22.64 4.28
C GLU A 65 9.27 21.48 5.10
N LEU A 66 8.08 21.00 4.72
CA LEU A 66 7.47 19.82 5.31
C LEU A 66 8.31 18.57 5.00
N ASP A 67 8.77 18.39 3.75
CA ASP A 67 9.68 17.30 3.39
C ASP A 67 10.97 17.34 4.21
N MET A 68 11.57 18.54 4.39
CA MET A 68 12.75 18.71 5.24
C MET A 68 12.48 18.27 6.68
N LEU A 69 11.34 18.68 7.25
CA LEU A 69 10.94 18.32 8.61
C LEU A 69 10.76 16.80 8.77
N LEU A 70 9.98 16.19 7.89
CA LEU A 70 9.60 14.79 7.99
C LEU A 70 10.81 13.85 7.88
N THR A 71 11.82 14.19 7.05
CA THR A 71 13.01 13.35 6.91
C THR A 71 13.87 13.27 8.18
N ALA A 72 13.62 14.09 9.19
CA ALA A 72 14.29 14.00 10.47
C ALA A 72 14.01 12.68 11.20
N GLY A 73 12.80 12.13 11.07
CA GLY A 73 12.39 10.89 11.73
C GLY A 73 13.26 9.70 11.33
N GLU A 74 13.41 9.46 10.04
CA GLU A 74 14.24 8.35 9.54
C GLU A 74 15.73 8.55 9.81
N ARG A 75 16.20 9.79 9.87
CA ARG A 75 17.61 10.09 10.23
C ARG A 75 17.92 9.71 11.67
N ILE A 76 16.98 9.91 12.59
CA ILE A 76 17.09 9.45 13.97
C ILE A 76 17.16 7.91 13.98
N SER A 77 16.22 7.22 13.33
CA SER A 77 16.14 5.76 13.30
C SER A 77 17.42 5.13 12.74
N MET A 78 17.91 5.60 11.59
CA MET A 78 19.09 5.03 10.94
C MET A 78 20.34 5.17 11.80
N ALA A 79 20.50 6.30 12.50
CA ALA A 79 21.66 6.55 13.35
C ALA A 79 21.64 5.68 14.60
N LEU A 80 20.50 5.59 15.28
CA LEU A 80 20.32 4.74 16.45
C LEU A 80 20.50 3.25 16.12
N LEU A 81 19.98 2.80 14.98
CA LEU A 81 20.15 1.42 14.54
C LEU A 81 21.62 1.12 14.21
N ALA A 82 22.34 2.05 13.56
CA ALA A 82 23.78 1.90 13.32
C ALA A 82 24.57 1.74 14.62
N MET A 83 24.26 2.55 15.65
CA MET A 83 24.87 2.43 16.97
C MET A 83 24.55 1.08 17.62
N ALA A 84 23.30 0.60 17.52
CA ALA A 84 22.89 -0.70 18.07
C ALA A 84 23.63 -1.86 17.39
N ILE A 85 23.78 -1.85 16.06
CA ILE A 85 24.55 -2.87 15.31
C ILE A 85 26.03 -2.81 15.70
N SER A 86 26.60 -1.62 15.79
CA SER A 86 28.00 -1.43 16.20
C SER A 86 28.26 -1.99 17.61
N SER A 87 27.31 -1.86 18.53
CA SER A 87 27.43 -2.44 19.87
C SER A 87 27.46 -3.97 19.88
N LEU A 88 27.00 -4.63 18.78
CA LEU A 88 27.07 -6.07 18.58
C LEU A 88 28.36 -6.51 17.85
N GLY A 89 29.32 -5.60 17.63
CA GLY A 89 30.62 -5.88 17.04
C GLY A 89 30.66 -5.93 15.52
N HIS A 90 29.67 -5.35 14.85
CA HIS A 90 29.60 -5.27 13.38
C HIS A 90 29.67 -3.83 12.91
N GLU A 91 30.41 -3.59 11.81
CA GLU A 91 30.45 -2.27 11.18
C GLU A 91 29.11 -1.98 10.51
N ALA A 92 28.57 -0.79 10.78
CA ALA A 92 27.34 -0.30 10.19
C ALA A 92 27.49 1.14 9.75
N ARG A 93 26.98 1.48 8.55
CA ARG A 93 27.04 2.83 8.00
C ARG A 93 25.64 3.29 7.61
N SER A 94 25.25 4.46 8.11
CA SER A 94 23.95 5.05 7.82
C SER A 94 24.04 6.06 6.67
N PHE A 95 23.01 6.06 5.82
CA PHE A 95 22.87 6.89 4.62
C PHE A 95 21.50 7.53 4.55
N THR A 96 21.44 8.83 4.26
CA THR A 96 20.17 9.47 3.84
C THR A 96 19.77 8.97 2.45
N GLY A 97 18.51 9.18 2.05
CA GLY A 97 18.06 8.79 0.71
C GLY A 97 18.93 9.38 -0.41
N SER A 98 19.33 10.65 -0.30
CA SER A 98 20.24 11.29 -1.25
C SER A 98 21.63 10.66 -1.27
N GLN A 99 22.19 10.29 -0.12
CA GLN A 99 23.46 9.59 -0.01
C GLN A 99 23.39 8.16 -0.53
N ALA A 100 22.23 7.52 -0.44
CA ALA A 100 21.95 6.21 -1.02
C ALA A 100 21.68 6.26 -2.53
N GLY A 101 21.68 7.46 -3.13
CA GLY A 101 21.47 7.65 -4.56
C GLY A 101 20.00 7.57 -5.01
N VAL A 102 19.04 7.80 -4.12
CA VAL A 102 17.61 7.84 -4.47
C VAL A 102 17.29 9.19 -5.10
N ILE A 103 17.07 9.20 -6.42
CA ILE A 103 16.77 10.38 -7.24
C ILE A 103 15.27 10.40 -7.55
N THR A 104 14.64 11.57 -7.38
CA THR A 104 13.19 11.75 -7.53
C THR A 104 12.84 12.90 -8.47
N ASP A 105 11.56 13.01 -8.83
CA ASP A 105 10.98 14.24 -9.35
C ASP A 105 10.87 15.31 -8.25
N SER A 106 10.32 16.50 -8.60
CA SER A 106 10.20 17.64 -7.70
C SER A 106 8.85 17.74 -6.98
N SER A 107 8.06 16.65 -6.95
CA SER A 107 6.73 16.62 -6.35
C SER A 107 6.81 16.42 -4.84
N HIS A 108 6.92 17.51 -4.07
CA HIS A 108 7.00 17.44 -2.62
C HIS A 108 5.84 16.65 -1.99
N GLY A 109 6.13 15.84 -0.95
CA GLY A 109 5.18 15.01 -0.20
C GLY A 109 4.71 13.73 -0.94
N ARG A 110 4.95 13.62 -2.26
CA ARG A 110 4.52 12.49 -3.10
C ARG A 110 5.46 12.21 -4.27
N ALA A 111 6.74 12.47 -4.05
CA ALA A 111 7.76 12.31 -5.10
C ALA A 111 7.80 10.89 -5.69
N ARG A 112 8.14 10.81 -6.97
CA ARG A 112 8.36 9.55 -7.68
C ARG A 112 9.86 9.32 -7.84
N ILE A 113 10.30 8.09 -7.59
CA ILE A 113 11.68 7.69 -7.86
C ILE A 113 11.88 7.64 -9.38
N ILE A 114 12.85 8.42 -9.87
CA ILE A 114 13.25 8.46 -11.27
C ILE A 114 14.39 7.47 -11.51
N ASP A 115 15.36 7.43 -10.57
CA ASP A 115 16.55 6.60 -10.68
C ASP A 115 17.10 6.28 -9.28
N VAL A 116 17.89 5.19 -9.20
CA VAL A 116 18.63 4.81 -7.98
C VAL A 116 20.05 4.45 -8.38
N THR A 117 21.03 5.24 -7.88
CA THR A 117 22.46 5.05 -8.14
C THR A 117 23.20 4.74 -6.83
N PRO A 118 23.16 3.48 -6.32
CA PRO A 118 23.56 3.14 -4.96
C PRO A 118 25.09 2.92 -4.79
N SER A 119 25.97 3.68 -5.46
CA SER A 119 27.41 3.47 -5.46
C SER A 119 28.03 3.46 -4.06
N ARG A 120 27.59 4.36 -3.16
CA ARG A 120 28.08 4.41 -1.78
C ARG A 120 27.64 3.22 -0.93
N ILE A 121 26.45 2.65 -1.25
CA ILE A 121 25.98 1.42 -0.61
C ILE A 121 26.84 0.24 -1.07
N GLN A 122 27.10 0.12 -2.38
CA GLN A 122 27.98 -0.92 -2.94
C GLN A 122 29.39 -0.86 -2.36
N GLU A 123 29.96 0.34 -2.18
CA GLU A 123 31.25 0.56 -1.54
C GLU A 123 31.23 0.04 -0.09
N ALA A 124 30.23 0.42 0.72
CA ALA A 124 30.09 -0.05 2.10
C ALA A 124 29.93 -1.58 2.18
N LEU A 125 29.17 -2.19 1.28
CA LEU A 125 29.01 -3.65 1.22
C LEU A 125 30.31 -4.36 0.85
N THR A 126 31.09 -3.78 -0.07
CA THR A 126 32.42 -4.31 -0.48
C THR A 126 33.41 -4.29 0.68
N GLU A 127 33.35 -3.28 1.52
CA GLU A 127 34.17 -3.16 2.75
C GLU A 127 33.65 -4.03 3.90
N GLY A 128 32.55 -4.75 3.70
CA GLY A 128 31.98 -5.67 4.67
C GLY A 128 30.99 -5.05 5.67
N ALA A 129 30.72 -3.75 5.57
CA ALA A 129 29.77 -3.07 6.44
C ALA A 129 28.31 -3.42 6.13
N ILE A 130 27.43 -3.24 7.12
CA ILE A 130 25.98 -3.24 6.97
C ILE A 130 25.57 -1.82 6.58
N ALA A 131 24.87 -1.65 5.45
CA ALA A 131 24.38 -0.36 5.00
C ALA A 131 22.98 -0.09 5.54
N ILE A 132 22.75 1.06 6.19
CA ILE A 132 21.44 1.45 6.73
C ILE A 132 20.98 2.70 6.00
N VAL A 133 19.82 2.67 5.38
CA VAL A 133 19.26 3.75 4.59
C VAL A 133 18.01 4.32 5.26
N ALA A 134 17.96 5.64 5.40
CA ALA A 134 16.74 6.33 5.74
C ALA A 134 15.73 6.17 4.59
N GLY A 135 14.64 5.45 4.83
CA GLY A 135 13.56 5.27 3.87
C GLY A 135 12.78 6.56 3.60
N PHE A 136 11.74 6.48 2.77
CA PHE A 136 10.76 7.54 2.56
C PHE A 136 11.28 8.80 1.85
N GLN A 137 12.58 8.99 1.67
CA GLN A 137 13.19 10.23 1.20
C GLN A 137 14.13 10.04 0.01
N GLY A 138 14.25 11.09 -0.81
CA GLY A 138 15.19 11.18 -1.93
C GLY A 138 15.63 12.61 -2.17
N ILE A 139 16.24 12.84 -3.32
CA ILE A 139 16.67 14.16 -3.80
C ILE A 139 16.10 14.42 -5.19
N SER A 140 15.48 15.57 -5.38
CA SER A 140 14.97 15.98 -6.68
C SER A 140 16.10 16.08 -7.70
N GLN A 141 15.89 15.51 -8.90
CA GLN A 141 16.84 15.61 -10.00
C GLN A 141 17.06 17.05 -10.44
N ASP A 142 16.01 17.85 -10.46
CA ASP A 142 16.01 19.20 -11.01
C ASP A 142 16.47 20.24 -9.98
N THR A 143 15.76 20.33 -8.85
CA THR A 143 15.98 21.38 -7.85
C THR A 143 17.05 21.06 -6.83
N LYS A 144 17.44 19.78 -6.71
CA LYS A 144 18.34 19.25 -5.65
C LYS A 144 17.76 19.39 -4.25
N ASP A 145 16.47 19.70 -4.12
CA ASP A 145 15.78 19.70 -2.85
C ASP A 145 15.54 18.27 -2.34
N ILE A 146 15.45 18.13 -1.04
CA ILE A 146 15.02 16.88 -0.41
C ILE A 146 13.52 16.73 -0.67
N THR A 147 13.12 15.51 -1.02
CA THR A 147 11.74 15.15 -1.30
C THR A 147 11.32 13.94 -0.49
N THR A 148 10.04 13.82 -0.19
CA THR A 148 9.46 12.61 0.40
C THR A 148 8.54 11.89 -0.56
N LEU A 149 8.48 10.55 -0.42
CA LEU A 149 7.75 9.67 -1.33
C LEU A 149 6.27 9.49 -0.96
N GLY A 150 5.85 10.06 0.15
CA GLY A 150 4.51 9.85 0.71
C GLY A 150 4.34 8.50 1.42
N ARG A 151 3.09 8.15 1.77
CA ARG A 151 2.78 6.92 2.51
C ARG A 151 3.35 5.68 1.81
N GLY A 152 3.88 4.73 2.59
CA GLY A 152 4.57 3.54 2.07
C GLY A 152 5.92 3.83 1.37
N GLY A 153 6.45 5.05 1.52
CA GLY A 153 7.69 5.45 0.89
C GLY A 153 8.90 4.62 1.32
N SER A 154 8.95 4.13 2.57
CA SER A 154 10.05 3.26 3.03
C SER A 154 10.01 1.89 2.36
N ASP A 155 8.80 1.29 2.13
CA ASP A 155 8.65 0.05 1.37
C ASP A 155 9.11 0.24 -0.07
N THR A 156 8.69 1.36 -0.69
CA THR A 156 9.10 1.72 -2.05
C THR A 156 10.62 1.94 -2.15
N THR A 157 11.23 2.60 -1.15
CA THR A 157 12.68 2.79 -1.07
C THR A 157 13.41 1.44 -1.01
N ALA A 158 12.94 0.51 -0.16
CA ALA A 158 13.56 -0.80 0.02
C ALA A 158 13.53 -1.62 -1.28
N VAL A 159 12.39 -1.70 -1.94
CA VAL A 159 12.24 -2.45 -3.18
C VAL A 159 13.03 -1.80 -4.32
N ALA A 160 13.04 -0.46 -4.41
CA ALA A 160 13.83 0.25 -5.43
C ALA A 160 15.35 0.05 -5.23
N LEU A 161 15.84 0.09 -3.99
CA LEU A 161 17.23 -0.22 -3.67
C LEU A 161 17.57 -1.69 -3.95
N ALA A 162 16.67 -2.63 -3.60
CA ALA A 162 16.87 -4.05 -3.86
C ALA A 162 16.98 -4.32 -5.37
N ALA A 163 16.12 -3.72 -6.18
CA ALA A 163 16.20 -3.82 -7.63
C ALA A 163 17.48 -3.20 -8.21
N ALA A 164 17.89 -2.01 -7.73
CA ALA A 164 19.09 -1.31 -8.21
C ALA A 164 20.40 -2.01 -7.79
N LEU A 165 20.35 -2.80 -6.73
CA LEU A 165 21.49 -3.57 -6.21
C LEU A 165 21.51 -5.02 -6.71
N ASP A 166 20.53 -5.45 -7.49
CA ASP A 166 20.34 -6.83 -7.94
C ASP A 166 20.30 -7.80 -6.74
N ALA A 167 19.49 -7.47 -5.75
CA ALA A 167 19.35 -8.24 -4.53
C ALA A 167 18.54 -9.52 -4.76
N ASP A 168 18.86 -10.59 -4.05
CA ASP A 168 18.16 -11.88 -4.16
C ASP A 168 16.72 -11.79 -3.62
N VAL A 169 16.50 -10.94 -2.61
CA VAL A 169 15.19 -10.76 -1.96
C VAL A 169 15.09 -9.41 -1.26
N CYS A 170 13.88 -8.86 -1.23
CA CYS A 170 13.51 -7.76 -0.35
C CYS A 170 12.62 -8.27 0.79
N GLU A 171 13.13 -8.30 2.02
CA GLU A 171 12.37 -8.67 3.20
C GLU A 171 11.68 -7.42 3.80
N ILE A 172 10.34 -7.46 3.91
CA ILE A 172 9.54 -6.39 4.53
C ILE A 172 9.09 -6.86 5.90
N TYR A 173 9.66 -6.27 6.93
CA TYR A 173 9.31 -6.56 8.33
C TYR A 173 8.24 -5.59 8.84
N THR A 174 7.15 -6.17 9.35
CA THR A 174 5.96 -5.46 9.81
C THR A 174 5.49 -6.00 11.17
N ASP A 175 4.30 -5.60 11.62
CA ASP A 175 3.65 -6.01 12.87
C ASP A 175 2.77 -7.26 12.73
N VAL A 176 2.74 -7.88 11.55
CA VAL A 176 2.00 -9.13 11.29
C VAL A 176 2.92 -10.18 10.69
N ASP A 177 2.57 -11.47 10.84
CA ASP A 177 3.40 -12.60 10.41
C ASP A 177 3.40 -12.84 8.88
N GLY A 178 2.83 -11.95 8.09
CA GLY A 178 2.75 -12.08 6.64
C GLY A 178 1.48 -11.46 6.07
N VAL A 179 1.09 -11.87 4.87
CA VAL A 179 -0.17 -11.51 4.23
C VAL A 179 -1.25 -12.51 4.67
N PHE A 180 -2.41 -12.02 5.05
CA PHE A 180 -3.53 -12.83 5.50
C PHE A 180 -4.70 -12.74 4.52
N SER A 181 -5.57 -13.75 4.55
CA SER A 181 -6.80 -13.81 3.74
C SER A 181 -7.82 -12.71 4.05
N ALA A 182 -7.68 -12.02 5.18
CA ALA A 182 -8.37 -10.77 5.54
C ALA A 182 -7.54 -10.03 6.58
N ASP A 183 -7.91 -8.79 6.91
CA ASP A 183 -7.28 -8.07 8.04
C ASP A 183 -7.58 -8.82 9.36
N PRO A 184 -6.55 -9.32 10.07
CA PRO A 184 -6.74 -10.05 11.33
C PRO A 184 -7.46 -9.24 12.42
N ARG A 185 -7.42 -7.90 12.35
CA ARG A 185 -8.14 -7.01 13.27
C ARG A 185 -9.66 -7.09 13.09
N VAL A 186 -10.11 -7.47 11.88
CA VAL A 186 -11.53 -7.65 11.51
C VAL A 186 -11.92 -9.11 11.59
N VAL A 187 -11.06 -10.00 11.08
CA VAL A 187 -11.27 -11.47 11.06
C VAL A 187 -10.10 -12.14 11.76
N PRO A 188 -10.17 -12.38 13.09
CA PRO A 188 -9.07 -12.99 13.83
C PRO A 188 -8.66 -14.39 13.35
N THR A 189 -9.58 -15.11 12.72
CA THR A 189 -9.36 -16.45 12.14
C THR A 189 -8.80 -16.43 10.72
N ALA A 190 -8.42 -15.25 10.18
CA ALA A 190 -7.88 -15.13 8.84
C ALA A 190 -6.64 -16.01 8.65
N GLN A 191 -6.62 -16.76 7.56
CA GLN A 191 -5.52 -17.64 7.19
C GLN A 191 -4.31 -16.84 6.72
N LYS A 192 -3.11 -17.15 7.21
CA LYS A 192 -1.87 -16.64 6.64
C LYS A 192 -1.56 -17.32 5.31
N LEU A 193 -1.29 -16.55 4.28
CA LEU A 193 -0.92 -17.04 2.96
C LEU A 193 0.56 -17.42 2.95
N LYS A 194 0.92 -18.56 2.35
CA LYS A 194 2.32 -18.96 2.16
C LYS A 194 2.98 -18.16 1.03
N SER A 195 2.24 -17.98 -0.05
CA SER A 195 2.64 -17.18 -1.20
C SER A 195 1.45 -16.45 -1.80
N VAL A 196 1.71 -15.37 -2.49
CA VAL A 196 0.75 -14.58 -3.28
C VAL A 196 1.47 -14.05 -4.51
N THR A 197 0.79 -14.00 -5.65
CA THR A 197 1.37 -13.43 -6.87
C THR A 197 1.45 -11.91 -6.79
N TYR A 198 2.31 -11.28 -7.62
CA TYR A 198 2.34 -9.81 -7.69
C TYR A 198 0.98 -9.23 -8.06
N GLU A 199 0.26 -9.85 -8.98
CA GLU A 199 -1.06 -9.42 -9.44
C GLU A 199 -2.09 -9.43 -8.30
N GLU A 200 -2.15 -10.52 -7.55
CA GLU A 200 -3.03 -10.65 -6.38
C GLU A 200 -2.66 -9.64 -5.29
N MET A 201 -1.35 -9.49 -5.00
CA MET A 201 -0.90 -8.52 -4.00
C MET A 201 -1.19 -7.08 -4.42
N LEU A 202 -1.09 -6.73 -5.72
CA LEU A 202 -1.47 -5.43 -6.26
C LEU A 202 -2.96 -5.15 -6.03
N GLU A 203 -3.83 -6.13 -6.33
CA GLU A 203 -5.27 -5.98 -6.11
C GLU A 203 -5.62 -5.90 -4.62
N LEU A 204 -4.97 -6.72 -3.77
CA LEU A 204 -5.14 -6.62 -2.31
C LEU A 204 -4.72 -5.24 -1.80
N ALA A 205 -3.55 -4.74 -2.19
CA ALA A 205 -3.05 -3.44 -1.78
C ALA A 205 -3.92 -2.28 -2.30
N ALA A 206 -4.36 -2.32 -3.56
CA ALA A 206 -5.27 -1.34 -4.14
C ALA A 206 -6.67 -1.36 -3.50
N SER A 207 -7.05 -2.50 -2.91
CA SER A 207 -8.33 -2.68 -2.25
C SER A 207 -8.31 -2.42 -0.74
N GLY A 208 -7.17 -1.96 -0.19
CA GLY A 208 -7.07 -1.53 1.20
C GLY A 208 -6.29 -2.47 2.13
N ALA A 209 -5.69 -3.56 1.63
CA ALA A 209 -4.76 -4.36 2.43
C ALA A 209 -3.48 -3.55 2.73
N LYS A 210 -3.22 -3.26 4.01
CA LYS A 210 -2.18 -2.32 4.44
C LYS A 210 -0.81 -2.94 4.66
N VAL A 211 -0.66 -4.23 4.41
CA VAL A 211 0.59 -4.98 4.68
C VAL A 211 1.74 -4.54 3.77
N LEU A 212 1.46 -4.30 2.50
CA LEU A 212 2.39 -3.75 1.51
C LEU A 212 1.77 -2.55 0.80
N HIS A 213 2.58 -1.55 0.52
CA HIS A 213 2.13 -0.41 -0.25
C HIS A 213 2.12 -0.74 -1.76
N LEU A 214 1.07 -0.32 -2.49
CA LEU A 214 0.88 -0.60 -3.91
C LEU A 214 2.14 -0.36 -4.75
N ARG A 215 2.76 0.84 -4.61
CA ARG A 215 3.96 1.22 -5.37
C ARG A 215 5.15 0.27 -5.18
N CYS A 216 5.35 -0.30 -3.99
CA CYS A 216 6.45 -1.23 -3.78
C CYS A 216 6.21 -2.56 -4.52
N VAL A 217 4.97 -3.02 -4.60
CA VAL A 217 4.61 -4.23 -5.36
C VAL A 217 4.74 -4.00 -6.86
N GLU A 218 4.36 -2.81 -7.37
CA GLU A 218 4.57 -2.41 -8.77
C GLU A 218 6.06 -2.46 -9.16
N TYR A 219 6.94 -1.94 -8.30
CA TYR A 219 8.39 -2.02 -8.50
C TYR A 219 8.88 -3.47 -8.49
N ALA A 220 8.51 -4.26 -7.48
CA ALA A 220 8.90 -5.65 -7.37
C ALA A 220 8.49 -6.46 -8.60
N ARG A 221 7.25 -6.30 -9.05
CA ARG A 221 6.73 -6.91 -10.28
C ARG A 221 7.56 -6.54 -11.51
N ARG A 222 7.88 -5.24 -11.66
CA ARG A 222 8.63 -4.73 -12.82
C ARG A 222 10.03 -5.33 -12.94
N PHE A 223 10.68 -5.62 -11.81
CA PHE A 223 12.05 -6.13 -11.76
C PHE A 223 12.11 -7.62 -11.42
N ASP A 224 10.97 -8.31 -11.34
CA ASP A 224 10.84 -9.72 -10.93
C ASP A 224 11.57 -10.02 -9.60
N LEU A 225 11.50 -9.07 -8.67
CA LEU A 225 12.16 -9.12 -7.38
C LEU A 225 11.25 -9.76 -6.32
N PRO A 226 11.60 -10.93 -5.76
CA PRO A 226 10.82 -11.53 -4.70
C PRO A 226 10.75 -10.62 -3.44
N ILE A 227 9.53 -10.47 -2.89
CA ILE A 227 9.35 -9.84 -1.58
C ILE A 227 9.02 -10.94 -0.57
N HIS A 228 9.64 -10.89 0.61
CA HIS A 228 9.31 -11.76 1.72
C HIS A 228 8.75 -10.93 2.87
N VAL A 229 7.45 -11.02 3.10
CA VAL A 229 6.76 -10.28 4.18
C VAL A 229 6.84 -11.09 5.47
N ARG A 230 7.38 -10.49 6.52
CA ARG A 230 7.65 -11.15 7.81
C ARG A 230 7.33 -10.25 8.99
N SER A 231 7.13 -10.84 10.16
CA SER A 231 7.05 -10.08 11.41
C SER A 231 8.44 -9.74 11.97
N SER A 232 8.61 -8.52 12.45
CA SER A 232 9.80 -8.14 13.23
C SER A 232 9.75 -8.66 14.67
N PHE A 233 8.61 -9.18 15.12
CA PHE A 233 8.35 -9.62 16.50
C PHE A 233 8.40 -11.14 16.68
N SER A 234 8.35 -11.91 15.59
CA SER A 234 8.39 -13.37 15.58
C SER A 234 9.47 -13.90 14.63
N ASN A 235 9.74 -15.21 14.70
CA ASN A 235 10.56 -15.91 13.73
C ASN A 235 9.72 -16.82 12.82
N ASN A 236 8.40 -16.61 12.80
CA ASN A 236 7.52 -17.39 11.95
C ASN A 236 7.87 -17.18 10.48
N GLU A 237 7.61 -18.23 9.68
CA GLU A 237 7.69 -18.12 8.24
C GLU A 237 6.65 -17.10 7.76
N GLY A 238 7.10 -16.17 6.93
CA GLY A 238 6.26 -15.10 6.39
C GLY A 238 5.46 -15.53 5.17
N THR A 239 5.16 -14.56 4.32
CA THR A 239 4.50 -14.73 3.03
C THR A 239 5.44 -14.29 1.91
N TRP A 240 5.58 -15.10 0.88
CA TRP A 240 6.32 -14.76 -0.33
C TRP A 240 5.41 -14.07 -1.34
N VAL A 241 5.86 -12.92 -1.86
CA VAL A 241 5.23 -12.25 -3.00
C VAL A 241 6.11 -12.48 -4.22
N VAL A 242 5.60 -13.22 -5.19
CA VAL A 242 6.36 -13.77 -6.31
C VAL A 242 5.57 -13.67 -7.61
N LYS A 243 6.21 -13.99 -8.71
CA LYS A 243 5.56 -13.96 -10.04
C LYS A 243 4.49 -15.04 -10.20
N ASP A 244 4.83 -16.26 -9.83
CA ASP A 244 3.98 -17.42 -9.98
C ASP A 244 3.94 -18.21 -8.67
N HIS A 245 2.82 -18.84 -8.35
CA HIS A 245 2.75 -19.73 -7.20
C HIS A 245 3.74 -20.92 -7.39
N PRO A 246 4.36 -21.41 -6.29
CA PRO A 246 5.18 -22.62 -6.37
C PRO A 246 4.40 -23.79 -6.98
N GLU A 247 5.06 -24.60 -7.83
CA GLU A 247 4.43 -25.76 -8.46
C GLU A 247 3.84 -26.72 -7.43
N GLY A 248 2.55 -27.05 -7.57
CA GLY A 248 1.84 -28.00 -6.70
C GLY A 248 0.48 -27.54 -6.18
N ASP A 249 0.11 -26.27 -6.33
CA ASP A 249 -1.23 -25.80 -6.03
C ASP A 249 -2.23 -26.21 -7.14
N GLN A 250 -3.46 -26.55 -6.74
CA GLN A 250 -4.48 -27.21 -7.56
C GLN A 250 -4.77 -26.47 -8.87
N MET A 251 -4.48 -27.12 -9.99
CA MET A 251 -4.45 -26.51 -11.33
C MET A 251 -5.79 -26.02 -11.90
N GLU A 252 -6.95 -26.27 -11.30
CA GLU A 252 -8.27 -25.94 -11.89
C GLU A 252 -9.33 -25.40 -10.91
N GLN A 253 -8.96 -25.01 -9.68
CA GLN A 253 -9.93 -24.40 -8.76
C GLN A 253 -9.71 -22.89 -8.67
N ALA A 254 -10.79 -22.11 -8.54
CA ALA A 254 -10.69 -20.70 -8.22
C ALA A 254 -10.06 -20.55 -6.83
N ILE A 255 -8.84 -20.05 -6.80
CA ILE A 255 -8.13 -19.80 -5.55
C ILE A 255 -8.47 -18.39 -5.11
N ILE A 256 -9.26 -18.27 -4.03
CA ILE A 256 -9.49 -16.98 -3.39
C ILE A 256 -8.33 -16.71 -2.45
N SER A 257 -7.53 -15.71 -2.80
CA SER A 257 -6.36 -15.29 -2.02
C SER A 257 -6.78 -14.51 -0.78
N GLY A 258 -7.84 -13.69 -0.88
CA GLY A 258 -8.32 -12.99 0.30
C GLY A 258 -9.40 -11.94 0.03
N ILE A 259 -9.79 -11.30 1.13
CA ILE A 259 -10.78 -10.23 1.16
C ILE A 259 -10.14 -8.98 1.75
N ALA A 260 -10.02 -7.97 0.91
CA ALA A 260 -9.58 -6.64 1.34
C ALA A 260 -10.78 -5.72 1.56
N HIS A 261 -10.59 -4.70 2.38
CA HIS A 261 -11.61 -3.67 2.59
C HIS A 261 -10.99 -2.28 2.73
N ASP A 262 -11.73 -1.27 2.31
CA ASP A 262 -11.31 0.12 2.42
C ASP A 262 -12.48 1.00 2.85
N LYS A 263 -12.23 1.92 3.77
CA LYS A 263 -13.16 2.97 4.22
C LYS A 263 -12.67 4.38 3.93
N SER A 264 -11.56 4.51 3.24
CA SER A 264 -10.92 5.81 2.93
C SER A 264 -11.42 6.44 1.62
N GLU A 265 -12.34 5.80 0.93
CA GLU A 265 -12.94 6.29 -0.31
C GLU A 265 -14.29 6.98 -0.08
N ALA A 266 -14.62 7.90 -0.97
CA ALA A 266 -15.94 8.52 -1.12
C ALA A 266 -16.48 8.21 -2.52
N LYS A 267 -17.80 8.31 -2.67
CA LYS A 267 -18.51 8.13 -3.93
C LYS A 267 -19.05 9.48 -4.43
N ILE A 268 -18.81 9.78 -5.69
CA ILE A 268 -19.47 10.88 -6.40
C ILE A 268 -20.37 10.28 -7.48
N THR A 269 -21.61 10.75 -7.54
CA THR A 269 -22.52 10.44 -8.65
C THR A 269 -22.91 11.74 -9.35
N ILE A 270 -22.61 11.82 -10.63
CA ILE A 270 -23.04 12.91 -11.52
C ILE A 270 -24.34 12.45 -12.17
N VAL A 271 -25.43 13.13 -11.83
CA VAL A 271 -26.79 12.75 -12.25
C VAL A 271 -27.19 13.47 -13.52
N GLY A 272 -27.84 12.77 -14.44
CA GLY A 272 -28.43 13.36 -15.64
C GLY A 272 -27.38 13.88 -16.63
N VAL A 273 -26.30 13.16 -16.81
CA VAL A 273 -25.24 13.49 -17.78
C VAL A 273 -25.74 13.22 -19.20
N PRO A 274 -25.62 14.19 -20.16
CA PRO A 274 -25.96 13.93 -21.55
C PRO A 274 -25.12 12.81 -22.16
N ASP A 275 -25.77 11.75 -22.65
CA ASP A 275 -25.09 10.60 -23.26
C ASP A 275 -24.67 10.93 -24.68
N ARG A 276 -23.53 11.55 -24.82
CA ARG A 276 -22.91 11.90 -26.11
C ARG A 276 -21.40 11.78 -26.03
N THR A 277 -20.80 11.50 -27.17
CA THR A 277 -19.35 11.36 -27.33
C THR A 277 -18.59 12.57 -26.76
N GLY A 278 -17.57 12.30 -25.95
CA GLY A 278 -16.65 13.30 -25.40
C GLY A 278 -17.04 13.84 -24.01
N VAL A 279 -18.26 13.63 -23.52
CA VAL A 279 -18.69 14.15 -22.22
C VAL A 279 -17.95 13.50 -21.06
N ALA A 280 -17.84 12.18 -21.05
CA ALA A 280 -17.05 11.47 -20.03
C ALA A 280 -15.56 11.89 -20.08
N ALA A 281 -14.99 12.03 -21.26
CA ALA A 281 -13.60 12.49 -21.43
C ALA A 281 -13.41 13.89 -20.80
N ARG A 282 -14.36 14.81 -21.01
CA ARG A 282 -14.29 16.16 -20.46
C ARG A 282 -14.38 16.18 -18.93
N ILE A 283 -15.25 15.35 -18.34
CA ILE A 283 -15.42 15.20 -16.89
C ILE A 283 -14.10 14.68 -16.26
N PHE A 284 -13.60 13.56 -16.76
CA PHE A 284 -12.43 12.93 -16.18
C PHE A 284 -11.11 13.67 -16.46
N GLN A 285 -11.04 14.42 -17.59
CA GLN A 285 -9.89 15.30 -17.83
C GLN A 285 -9.80 16.40 -16.77
N ALA A 286 -10.93 17.01 -16.38
CA ALA A 286 -10.91 18.03 -15.35
C ALA A 286 -10.52 17.50 -13.96
N ILE A 287 -10.85 16.27 -13.65
CA ILE A 287 -10.40 15.59 -12.43
C ILE A 287 -8.89 15.33 -12.50
N ALA A 288 -8.41 14.79 -13.64
CA ALA A 288 -7.00 14.48 -13.85
C ALA A 288 -6.10 15.72 -13.88
N ASP A 289 -6.55 16.84 -14.44
CA ASP A 289 -5.84 18.14 -14.46
C ASP A 289 -5.59 18.70 -13.04
N ASN A 290 -6.30 18.17 -12.04
CA ASN A 290 -6.13 18.52 -10.62
C ASN A 290 -5.46 17.39 -9.81
N ASP A 291 -4.78 16.45 -10.47
CA ASP A 291 -4.05 15.33 -9.85
C ASP A 291 -4.92 14.43 -8.94
N ILE A 292 -6.22 14.34 -9.18
CA ILE A 292 -7.13 13.47 -8.42
C ILE A 292 -7.24 12.11 -9.10
N ASN A 293 -6.89 11.06 -8.37
CA ASN A 293 -7.07 9.70 -8.81
C ASN A 293 -8.50 9.21 -8.53
N ILE A 294 -9.03 8.42 -9.44
CA ILE A 294 -10.33 7.74 -9.31
C ILE A 294 -10.12 6.22 -9.41
N ASP A 295 -10.99 5.45 -8.76
CA ASP A 295 -10.92 3.98 -8.82
C ASP A 295 -12.12 3.41 -9.59
N MET A 296 -13.18 3.01 -8.91
CA MET A 296 -14.35 2.40 -9.57
C MET A 296 -15.11 3.43 -10.39
N ILE A 297 -15.38 3.14 -11.67
CA ILE A 297 -16.24 3.96 -12.52
C ILE A 297 -17.40 3.10 -13.00
N VAL A 298 -18.62 3.56 -12.78
CA VAL A 298 -19.85 2.92 -13.28
C VAL A 298 -20.69 3.96 -14.01
N GLN A 299 -20.98 3.69 -15.28
CA GLN A 299 -21.92 4.46 -16.08
C GLN A 299 -23.12 3.59 -16.40
N ASN A 300 -24.31 4.07 -16.09
CA ASN A 300 -25.56 3.36 -16.44
C ASN A 300 -25.87 3.50 -17.94
N VAL A 301 -26.68 2.60 -18.46
CA VAL A 301 -27.25 2.75 -19.81
C VAL A 301 -28.18 3.96 -19.80
N SER A 302 -28.03 4.85 -20.79
CA SER A 302 -28.89 6.04 -20.87
C SER A 302 -30.36 5.67 -21.01
N ALA A 303 -31.20 6.41 -20.29
CA ALA A 303 -32.64 6.26 -20.44
C ALA A 303 -33.06 6.65 -21.86
N ALA A 304 -33.63 5.72 -22.64
CA ALA A 304 -34.03 5.94 -24.03
C ALA A 304 -34.97 7.14 -24.21
N ALA A 305 -35.75 7.48 -23.18
CA ALA A 305 -36.69 8.61 -23.19
C ALA A 305 -36.00 9.98 -23.03
N THR A 306 -34.84 10.05 -22.39
CA THR A 306 -34.18 11.32 -22.01
C THR A 306 -32.81 11.51 -22.66
N GLY A 307 -32.14 10.42 -23.08
CA GLY A 307 -30.74 10.46 -23.54
C GLY A 307 -29.75 10.90 -22.44
N LEU A 308 -30.15 10.71 -21.17
CA LEU A 308 -29.32 11.05 -20.01
C LEU A 308 -28.89 9.79 -19.28
N THR A 309 -27.69 9.81 -18.72
CA THR A 309 -27.12 8.74 -17.91
C THR A 309 -26.59 9.31 -16.59
N ASP A 310 -26.38 8.42 -15.60
CA ASP A 310 -25.65 8.77 -14.38
C ASP A 310 -24.26 8.14 -14.45
N ILE A 311 -23.26 8.91 -13.99
CA ILE A 311 -21.87 8.43 -13.87
C ILE A 311 -21.51 8.48 -12.39
N SER A 312 -21.20 7.31 -11.82
CA SER A 312 -20.71 7.16 -10.46
C SER A 312 -19.25 6.73 -10.45
N PHE A 313 -18.47 7.29 -9.55
CA PHE A 313 -17.09 6.84 -9.36
C PHE A 313 -16.65 7.03 -7.90
N THR A 314 -15.59 6.32 -7.51
CA THR A 314 -14.96 6.47 -6.19
C THR A 314 -13.62 7.17 -6.30
N LEU A 315 -13.26 7.86 -5.20
CA LEU A 315 -12.02 8.60 -5.05
C LEU A 315 -11.66 8.69 -3.54
N PRO A 316 -10.40 9.03 -3.18
CA PRO A 316 -10.05 9.26 -1.78
C PRO A 316 -10.94 10.31 -1.11
N LYS A 317 -11.41 10.05 0.12
CA LYS A 317 -12.25 11.00 0.90
C LYS A 317 -11.59 12.39 1.01
N SER A 318 -10.26 12.43 1.14
CA SER A 318 -9.50 13.68 1.24
C SER A 318 -9.67 14.60 0.02
N GLU A 319 -9.95 14.02 -1.15
CA GLU A 319 -10.10 14.75 -2.42
C GLU A 319 -11.57 15.03 -2.78
N GLY A 320 -12.51 14.47 -2.03
CA GLY A 320 -13.94 14.49 -2.38
C GLY A 320 -14.53 15.90 -2.50
N ILE A 321 -14.19 16.80 -1.55
CA ILE A 321 -14.66 18.20 -1.57
C ILE A 321 -14.08 18.95 -2.77
N ASN A 322 -12.77 18.80 -3.03
CA ASN A 322 -12.09 19.42 -4.15
C ASN A 322 -12.69 18.94 -5.49
N ALA A 323 -12.85 17.63 -5.66
CA ALA A 323 -13.47 17.03 -6.85
C ALA A 323 -14.89 17.58 -7.09
N THR A 324 -15.69 17.69 -6.03
CA THR A 324 -17.05 18.24 -6.11
C THR A 324 -17.04 19.69 -6.61
N GLN A 325 -16.12 20.52 -6.09
CA GLN A 325 -15.99 21.92 -6.53
C GLN A 325 -15.55 22.05 -7.99
N ILE A 326 -14.64 21.19 -8.46
CA ILE A 326 -14.19 21.12 -9.85
C ILE A 326 -15.37 20.78 -10.76
N LEU A 327 -16.12 19.73 -10.42
CA LEU A 327 -17.29 19.28 -11.18
C LEU A 327 -18.41 20.35 -11.20
N GLN A 328 -18.66 21.04 -10.09
CA GLN A 328 -19.66 22.14 -10.05
C GLN A 328 -19.37 23.24 -11.07
N LYS A 329 -18.08 23.57 -11.29
CA LYS A 329 -17.69 24.56 -12.31
C LYS A 329 -17.96 24.07 -13.74
N LEU A 330 -17.98 22.76 -13.96
CA LEU A 330 -18.26 22.16 -15.27
C LEU A 330 -19.75 21.98 -15.56
N GLN A 331 -20.63 22.14 -14.58
CA GLN A 331 -22.06 21.84 -14.73
C GLN A 331 -22.70 22.60 -15.88
N GLY A 332 -22.39 23.89 -16.04
CA GLY A 332 -22.92 24.71 -17.13
C GLY A 332 -22.42 24.33 -18.51
N GLU A 333 -21.18 23.81 -18.61
CA GLU A 333 -20.55 23.40 -19.87
C GLU A 333 -21.04 21.99 -20.30
N VAL A 334 -21.08 21.06 -19.36
CA VAL A 334 -21.44 19.66 -19.61
C VAL A 334 -22.94 19.46 -19.68
N GLY A 335 -23.69 20.16 -18.82
CA GLY A 335 -25.16 20.14 -18.81
C GLY A 335 -25.76 19.03 -17.98
N PHE A 336 -25.08 18.48 -16.98
CA PHE A 336 -25.64 17.51 -16.05
C PHE A 336 -26.53 18.18 -14.98
N ALA A 337 -27.44 17.40 -14.37
CA ALA A 337 -28.46 17.93 -13.47
C ALA A 337 -27.93 18.26 -12.08
N SER A 338 -27.20 17.36 -11.45
CA SER A 338 -26.71 17.51 -10.07
C SER A 338 -25.50 16.60 -9.78
N ILE A 339 -24.87 16.85 -8.61
CA ILE A 339 -23.79 16.02 -8.07
C ILE A 339 -24.24 15.53 -6.70
N LEU A 340 -24.11 14.24 -6.46
CA LEU A 340 -24.27 13.61 -5.15
C LEU A 340 -22.90 13.18 -4.63
N TYR A 341 -22.56 13.59 -3.41
CA TYR A 341 -21.35 13.21 -2.71
C TYR A 341 -21.70 12.38 -1.48
N ASP A 342 -21.01 11.25 -1.30
CA ASP A 342 -21.22 10.34 -0.18
C ASP A 342 -19.88 9.80 0.31
N ASP A 343 -19.51 10.12 1.54
CA ASP A 343 -18.29 9.65 2.21
C ASP A 343 -18.55 8.58 3.27
N GLN A 344 -19.80 8.14 3.42
CA GLN A 344 -20.19 7.09 4.37
C GLN A 344 -20.27 5.71 3.69
N ILE A 345 -19.31 5.45 2.82
CA ILE A 345 -19.21 4.18 2.06
C ILE A 345 -18.00 3.36 2.49
N GLY A 346 -18.08 2.06 2.25
CA GLY A 346 -16.97 1.12 2.37
C GLY A 346 -16.88 0.25 1.12
N LYS A 347 -15.67 -0.10 0.74
CA LYS A 347 -15.36 -1.03 -0.35
C LYS A 347 -14.98 -2.38 0.22
N ILE A 348 -15.57 -3.46 -0.28
CA ILE A 348 -15.17 -4.86 -0.01
C ILE A 348 -14.74 -5.47 -1.32
N SER A 349 -13.55 -6.06 -1.35
CA SER A 349 -12.96 -6.65 -2.54
C SER A 349 -12.56 -8.09 -2.27
N LEU A 350 -13.14 -9.01 -3.03
CA LEU A 350 -12.72 -10.40 -3.13
C LEU A 350 -11.62 -10.48 -4.17
N VAL A 351 -10.45 -11.02 -3.80
CA VAL A 351 -9.27 -11.14 -4.68
C VAL A 351 -8.86 -12.60 -4.81
N GLY A 352 -8.53 -13.03 -6.02
CA GLY A 352 -8.05 -14.39 -6.27
C GLY A 352 -7.94 -14.73 -7.75
N ALA A 353 -7.20 -15.78 -8.06
CA ALA A 353 -7.03 -16.28 -9.42
C ALA A 353 -8.24 -17.09 -9.90
N GLY A 354 -8.51 -17.07 -11.20
CA GLY A 354 -9.53 -17.93 -11.82
C GLY A 354 -10.98 -17.53 -11.59
N MET A 355 -11.27 -16.37 -11.01
CA MET A 355 -12.65 -15.92 -10.73
C MET A 355 -13.51 -15.83 -11.99
N ARG A 356 -12.93 -15.47 -13.12
CA ARG A 356 -13.65 -15.33 -14.40
C ARG A 356 -14.11 -16.67 -14.98
N SER A 357 -13.34 -17.73 -14.74
CA SER A 357 -13.65 -19.10 -15.20
C SER A 357 -14.55 -19.90 -14.26
N HIS A 358 -14.88 -19.36 -13.06
CA HIS A 358 -15.68 -20.01 -12.04
C HIS A 358 -16.94 -19.19 -11.70
N PRO A 359 -18.06 -19.42 -12.41
CA PRO A 359 -19.28 -18.63 -12.23
C PRO A 359 -19.85 -18.66 -10.81
N GLY A 360 -19.56 -19.70 -10.04
CA GLY A 360 -20.01 -19.85 -8.66
C GLY A 360 -19.44 -18.81 -7.69
N VAL A 361 -18.24 -18.26 -7.95
CA VAL A 361 -17.59 -17.28 -7.07
C VAL A 361 -18.46 -16.04 -6.90
N THR A 362 -18.90 -15.44 -8.00
CA THR A 362 -19.78 -14.25 -7.97
C THR A 362 -21.09 -14.52 -7.23
N ALA A 363 -21.72 -15.68 -7.49
CA ALA A 363 -22.97 -16.07 -6.85
C ALA A 363 -22.79 -16.25 -5.33
N THR A 364 -21.73 -16.93 -4.90
CA THR A 364 -21.42 -17.13 -3.49
C THR A 364 -21.15 -15.79 -2.78
N PHE A 365 -20.40 -14.89 -3.41
CA PHE A 365 -20.10 -13.58 -2.81
C PHE A 365 -21.36 -12.74 -2.60
N PHE A 366 -22.24 -12.67 -3.61
CA PHE A 366 -23.49 -11.89 -3.49
C PHE A 366 -24.51 -12.56 -2.57
N ALA A 367 -24.57 -13.89 -2.51
CA ALA A 367 -25.40 -14.61 -1.56
C ALA A 367 -24.97 -14.30 -0.11
N ALA A 368 -23.66 -14.32 0.17
CA ALA A 368 -23.12 -13.96 1.48
C ALA A 368 -23.47 -12.52 1.90
N MET A 369 -23.43 -11.56 0.96
CA MET A 369 -23.84 -10.18 1.23
C MET A 369 -25.34 -10.09 1.54
N ALA A 370 -26.17 -10.79 0.75
CA ALA A 370 -27.61 -10.80 0.96
C ALA A 370 -28.02 -11.45 2.29
N GLU A 371 -27.42 -12.58 2.66
CA GLU A 371 -27.63 -13.26 3.96
C GLU A 371 -27.19 -12.39 5.15
N ALA A 372 -26.13 -11.60 4.97
CA ALA A 372 -25.68 -10.63 5.97
C ALA A 372 -26.52 -9.34 6.02
N GLY A 373 -27.55 -9.20 5.14
CA GLY A 373 -28.42 -8.03 5.08
C GLY A 373 -27.76 -6.78 4.51
N ILE A 374 -26.68 -6.93 3.72
CA ILE A 374 -25.88 -5.83 3.18
C ILE A 374 -26.40 -5.41 1.81
N ASN A 375 -26.77 -4.14 1.69
CA ASN A 375 -27.16 -3.56 0.41
C ASN A 375 -25.92 -3.16 -0.40
N ILE A 376 -25.88 -3.57 -1.67
CA ILE A 376 -24.79 -3.28 -2.60
C ILE A 376 -25.17 -2.04 -3.42
N GLU A 377 -24.32 -1.01 -3.38
CA GLU A 377 -24.54 0.26 -4.08
C GLU A 377 -23.82 0.35 -5.43
N MET A 378 -22.63 -0.26 -5.53
CA MET A 378 -21.86 -0.36 -6.78
C MET A 378 -21.16 -1.68 -6.85
N ILE A 379 -20.89 -2.15 -8.06
CA ILE A 379 -20.14 -3.38 -8.34
C ILE A 379 -19.09 -3.07 -9.42
N SER A 380 -17.89 -3.58 -9.24
CA SER A 380 -16.82 -3.58 -10.25
C SER A 380 -16.10 -4.92 -10.25
N THR A 381 -15.78 -5.42 -11.43
CA THR A 381 -15.08 -6.70 -11.57
C THR A 381 -13.88 -6.58 -12.49
N SER A 382 -12.80 -7.29 -12.16
CA SER A 382 -11.65 -7.55 -13.04
C SER A 382 -11.46 -9.06 -13.22
N GLU A 383 -10.36 -9.49 -13.82
CA GLU A 383 -10.06 -10.91 -13.99
C GLU A 383 -9.80 -11.63 -12.65
N ILE A 384 -9.29 -10.91 -11.67
CA ILE A 384 -8.86 -11.45 -10.37
C ILE A 384 -9.46 -10.70 -9.17
N ARG A 385 -10.49 -9.84 -9.40
CA ARG A 385 -11.13 -9.08 -8.33
C ARG A 385 -12.63 -8.88 -8.58
N ILE A 386 -13.42 -8.99 -7.52
CA ILE A 386 -14.81 -8.53 -7.46
C ILE A 386 -14.92 -7.55 -6.31
N SER A 387 -15.26 -6.29 -6.58
CA SER A 387 -15.43 -5.24 -5.58
C SER A 387 -16.87 -4.78 -5.51
N ILE A 388 -17.34 -4.54 -4.30
CA ILE A 388 -18.62 -3.90 -4.03
C ILE A 388 -18.44 -2.67 -3.16
N ILE A 389 -19.33 -1.71 -3.32
CA ILE A 389 -19.53 -0.60 -2.39
C ILE A 389 -20.78 -0.86 -1.56
N CYS A 390 -20.66 -0.68 -0.26
CA CYS A 390 -21.75 -0.77 0.72
C CYS A 390 -21.66 0.40 1.71
N ARG A 391 -22.55 0.47 2.70
CA ARG A 391 -22.43 1.42 3.81
C ARG A 391 -21.20 1.12 4.66
N GLU A 392 -20.50 2.17 5.13
CA GLU A 392 -19.34 2.01 6.02
C GLU A 392 -19.67 1.21 7.28
N THR A 393 -20.88 1.38 7.82
CA THR A 393 -21.39 0.65 8.99
C THR A 393 -21.46 -0.86 8.78
N ASP A 394 -21.64 -1.32 7.56
CA ASP A 394 -21.82 -2.74 7.21
C ASP A 394 -20.51 -3.42 6.81
N LEU A 395 -19.43 -2.62 6.65
CA LEU A 395 -18.15 -3.06 6.09
C LEU A 395 -17.57 -4.27 6.79
N GLN A 396 -17.42 -4.21 8.13
CA GLN A 396 -16.81 -5.30 8.89
C GLN A 396 -17.67 -6.58 8.87
N ASN A 397 -19.00 -6.42 8.91
CA ASN A 397 -19.92 -7.56 8.82
C ASN A 397 -19.81 -8.23 7.43
N GLY A 398 -19.72 -7.43 6.36
CA GLY A 398 -19.54 -7.93 5.00
C GLY A 398 -18.23 -8.67 4.80
N VAL A 399 -17.13 -8.17 5.34
CA VAL A 399 -15.83 -8.85 5.30
C VAL A 399 -15.92 -10.21 5.98
N LYS A 400 -16.52 -10.31 7.18
CA LYS A 400 -16.67 -11.56 7.92
C LYS A 400 -17.57 -12.54 7.15
N ALA A 401 -18.72 -12.08 6.64
CA ALA A 401 -19.65 -12.91 5.88
C ALA A 401 -19.01 -13.50 4.63
N ALA A 402 -18.28 -12.67 3.86
CA ALA A 402 -17.55 -13.14 2.70
C ALA A 402 -16.44 -14.14 3.09
N HIS A 403 -15.66 -13.85 4.12
CA HIS A 403 -14.58 -14.72 4.58
C HIS A 403 -15.09 -16.12 4.97
N THR A 404 -16.18 -16.18 5.72
CA THR A 404 -16.82 -17.45 6.09
C THR A 404 -17.36 -18.19 4.87
N ALA A 405 -18.04 -17.48 3.93
CA ALA A 405 -18.63 -18.09 2.75
C ALA A 405 -17.58 -18.76 1.84
N PHE A 406 -16.37 -18.24 1.80
CA PHE A 406 -15.24 -18.80 1.04
C PHE A 406 -14.34 -19.71 1.86
N GLN A 407 -14.68 -20.01 3.11
CA GLN A 407 -13.93 -20.93 3.99
C GLN A 407 -12.44 -20.58 4.12
N LEU A 408 -12.15 -19.28 4.32
CA LEU A 408 -10.78 -18.76 4.40
C LEU A 408 -10.20 -18.77 5.81
N ASP A 409 -10.86 -19.47 6.76
CA ASP A 409 -10.37 -19.60 8.13
C ASP A 409 -9.12 -20.49 8.20
N GLY A 410 -8.15 -20.09 9.01
CA GLY A 410 -6.91 -20.84 9.21
C GLY A 410 -7.06 -21.94 10.27
N ASP A 411 -6.35 -23.05 10.08
CA ASP A 411 -6.30 -24.16 11.04
C ASP A 411 -5.49 -23.84 12.31
N SER A 412 -4.71 -22.76 12.33
CA SER A 412 -3.68 -22.46 13.35
C SER A 412 -4.15 -21.54 14.47
N GLY A 413 -5.46 -21.29 14.60
CA GLY A 413 -6.02 -20.39 15.63
C GLY A 413 -6.00 -18.91 15.20
N GLU A 414 -6.13 -18.00 16.19
CA GLU A 414 -6.22 -16.56 15.90
C GLU A 414 -4.89 -15.97 15.43
N ALA A 415 -4.95 -15.16 14.38
CA ALA A 415 -3.80 -14.43 13.88
C ALA A 415 -3.37 -13.32 14.86
N VAL A 416 -2.06 -13.23 15.12
CA VAL A 416 -1.50 -12.27 16.05
C VAL A 416 -1.05 -11.00 15.33
N VAL A 417 -1.52 -9.85 15.82
CA VAL A 417 -1.01 -8.52 15.43
C VAL A 417 -0.14 -8.01 16.57
N TYR A 418 1.15 -7.84 16.30
CA TYR A 418 2.14 -7.42 17.27
C TYR A 418 2.24 -5.90 17.29
N GLY A 419 1.77 -5.25 18.32
CA GLY A 419 2.01 -3.83 18.58
C GLY A 419 1.71 -2.88 17.41
N GLY A 420 0.84 -1.98 17.63
CA GLY A 420 0.48 -0.93 16.67
C GLY A 420 -0.94 -0.45 16.94
N SER A 421 -1.05 0.80 17.31
CA SER A 421 -2.33 1.49 17.38
C SER A 421 -2.85 1.70 15.95
N GLY A 422 -3.22 0.74 15.18
CA GLY A 422 -3.74 0.84 13.79
C GLY A 422 -4.39 2.17 13.40
N ARG A 423 -3.60 3.27 13.37
CA ARG A 423 -4.00 4.58 12.86
C ARG A 423 -3.71 4.71 11.37
#